data_b5dd6945cb293fcf0b2e25adbb0b5856
#
_entry.id   b5dd6945cb293fcf0b2e25adbb0b5856
#
_cell.length_a   1.000
_cell.length_b   1.000
_cell.length_c   1.000
_cell.angle_alpha   90.00
_cell.angle_beta   90.00
_cell.angle_gamma   90.00
#
_symmetry.space_group_name_H-M   'P 1'
#
loop_
_entity.id
_entity.type
_entity.pdbx_description
1 polymer ?
#
loop_
_entity_poly.entity_id
_entity_poly.type
_entity_poly.pdbx_seq_one_letter_code
_entity_poly.pdbx_strand_id
1 'polypeptide(L)'
;MAHEGHTRALWIGHPASITERPAPHGRYHRGVLTTDTIRSAPKVLLHDHLDGGLRPGTVAALADETGYVGLPTTDPIELGRWFRSGADRGSLERYLEGFTHTVGVMQTQQAISRVAAECAEDLAADGVVYAEVRYAPELSTQGGLALDAVMEAWLAGFELGARRADDAGHPIVIRAIVTAMRQFARSVEIAELAVRFRDQGVVGFDIAGPEEGFPPSRHLDAFQVIHRANFHLTIHAGEAFGLPSIWEALQWCGAERLGHGVRIVDDIEVSADGAITMGRLARYVRDDRVPLEMCPTSNVHTGAVASIADHPIDLLRRLRYRVTVNTDNRLMSGVSLSSEFEVLMRTFGFDLDEMQWLTTNAMKSSFLAFDERLRLINGVIKPGYERIKADLQARSPRLV
;
A
#
# COMPACT_ATOMS: atom_id res chain seq x y z
N MET A 1 58.78 -1.57 32.94
CA MET A 1 57.74 -0.53 32.75
C MET A 1 56.51 -1.23 32.17
N ALA A 2 55.51 -1.44 33.01
CA ALA A 2 54.30 -2.15 32.67
C ALA A 2 53.28 -1.16 32.04
N HIS A 3 52.71 -1.53 30.89
CA HIS A 3 51.59 -0.82 30.30
C HIS A 3 50.31 -1.59 30.68
N GLU A 4 49.54 -1.01 31.58
CA GLU A 4 48.19 -1.47 31.92
C GLU A 4 47.23 -1.17 30.76
N GLY A 5 46.66 -2.23 30.17
CA GLY A 5 45.59 -2.16 29.18
C GLY A 5 44.22 -1.99 29.83
N HIS A 6 43.59 -0.86 29.64
CA HIS A 6 42.19 -0.63 30.05
C HIS A 6 41.22 -1.35 29.09
N THR A 7 40.70 -2.47 29.53
CA THR A 7 39.57 -3.15 28.86
C THR A 7 38.29 -2.38 29.16
N ARG A 8 37.73 -1.66 28.18
CA ARG A 8 36.38 -1.12 28.27
C ARG A 8 35.37 -2.27 28.18
N ALA A 9 34.66 -2.49 29.28
CA ALA A 9 33.52 -3.40 29.31
C ALA A 9 32.44 -2.90 28.36
N LEU A 10 32.14 -3.71 27.34
CA LEU A 10 30.96 -3.54 26.52
C LEU A 10 29.71 -3.81 27.36
N TRP A 11 28.87 -2.80 27.50
CA TRP A 11 27.55 -2.94 28.10
C TRP A 11 26.72 -3.89 27.25
N ILE A 12 26.56 -5.13 27.67
CA ILE A 12 25.59 -6.08 27.16
C ILE A 12 24.30 -5.77 27.93
N GLY A 13 23.47 -4.89 27.36
CA GLY A 13 22.13 -4.64 27.87
C GLY A 13 21.31 -5.92 27.79
N HIS A 14 20.78 -6.39 28.93
CA HIS A 14 19.79 -7.46 28.97
C HIS A 14 18.59 -7.12 28.11
N PRO A 15 17.97 -8.09 27.39
CA PRO A 15 16.74 -7.88 26.67
C PRO A 15 15.66 -7.45 27.67
N ALA A 16 15.13 -6.23 27.50
CA ALA A 16 14.00 -5.78 28.28
C ALA A 16 12.78 -6.62 27.88
N SER A 17 12.28 -7.45 28.79
CA SER A 17 10.98 -8.10 28.64
C SER A 17 9.92 -7.01 28.60
N ILE A 18 9.24 -6.89 27.49
CA ILE A 18 8.07 -6.01 27.37
C ILE A 18 6.91 -6.73 28.06
N THR A 19 6.70 -6.44 29.34
CA THR A 19 5.45 -6.82 30.01
C THR A 19 4.34 -5.98 29.42
N GLU A 20 3.38 -6.62 28.76
CA GLU A 20 2.19 -5.97 28.24
C GLU A 20 1.48 -5.23 29.39
N ARG A 21 1.44 -3.88 29.29
CA ARG A 21 0.30 -3.18 29.89
C ARG A 21 -0.85 -3.37 28.91
N PRO A 22 -2.00 -3.93 29.36
CA PRO A 22 -3.17 -3.97 28.52
C PRO A 22 -3.48 -2.54 28.05
N ALA A 23 -3.65 -2.35 26.74
CA ALA A 23 -4.14 -1.09 26.20
C ALA A 23 -5.44 -0.75 26.94
N PRO A 24 -5.74 0.53 27.22
CA PRO A 24 -7.00 0.90 27.83
C PRO A 24 -8.11 0.51 26.87
N HIS A 25 -8.72 -0.64 27.13
CA HIS A 25 -9.95 -1.04 26.44
C HIS A 25 -11.05 -0.10 26.93
N GLY A 26 -11.25 1.01 26.23
CA GLY A 26 -12.53 1.66 26.21
C GLY A 26 -13.52 0.60 25.70
N ARG A 27 -14.36 0.05 26.57
CA ARG A 27 -15.48 -0.81 26.18
C ARG A 27 -16.49 0.05 25.42
N TYR A 28 -16.23 0.33 24.17
CA TYR A 28 -17.32 0.66 23.26
C TYR A 28 -18.11 -0.63 23.05
N HIS A 29 -19.41 -0.59 23.34
CA HIS A 29 -20.31 -1.69 23.07
C HIS A 29 -20.05 -2.20 21.65
N ARG A 30 -19.87 -3.52 21.50
CA ARG A 30 -19.76 -4.23 20.23
C ARG A 30 -21.07 -4.08 19.42
N GLY A 31 -21.39 -2.88 18.97
CA GLY A 31 -22.24 -2.69 17.81
C GLY A 31 -21.45 -3.24 16.63
N VAL A 32 -21.96 -4.26 15.95
CA VAL A 32 -21.34 -4.80 14.74
C VAL A 32 -21.20 -3.64 13.76
N LEU A 33 -19.95 -3.22 13.48
CA LEU A 33 -19.69 -2.26 12.43
C LEU A 33 -20.22 -2.86 11.12
N THR A 34 -21.10 -2.14 10.46
CA THR A 34 -21.64 -2.59 9.17
C THR A 34 -20.67 -2.22 8.04
N THR A 35 -20.75 -2.92 6.92
CA THR A 35 -20.03 -2.56 5.69
C THR A 35 -20.23 -1.09 5.33
N ASP A 36 -21.45 -0.56 5.48
CA ASP A 36 -21.72 0.86 5.19
C ASP A 36 -21.00 1.82 6.14
N THR A 37 -20.89 1.44 7.43
CA THR A 37 -20.11 2.23 8.41
C THR A 37 -18.63 2.26 8.04
N ILE A 38 -18.07 1.11 7.65
CA ILE A 38 -16.66 1.02 7.22
C ILE A 38 -16.46 1.82 5.94
N ARG A 39 -17.38 1.71 4.98
CA ARG A 39 -17.30 2.46 3.71
C ARG A 39 -17.37 3.97 3.93
N SER A 40 -18.22 4.44 4.83
CA SER A 40 -18.35 5.88 5.14
C SER A 40 -17.20 6.45 5.97
N ALA A 41 -16.40 5.60 6.62
CA ALA A 41 -15.24 6.06 7.39
C ALA A 41 -14.14 6.60 6.46
N PRO A 42 -13.56 7.78 6.76
CA PRO A 42 -12.46 8.30 5.96
C PRO A 42 -11.26 7.36 6.01
N LYS A 43 -10.71 7.02 4.85
CA LYS A 43 -9.58 6.10 4.70
C LYS A 43 -8.44 6.75 3.94
N VAL A 44 -7.22 6.24 4.15
CA VAL A 44 -6.00 6.66 3.45
C VAL A 44 -5.32 5.43 2.86
N LEU A 45 -5.00 5.49 1.59
CA LEU A 45 -4.41 4.40 0.81
C LEU A 45 -3.03 4.81 0.30
N LEU A 46 -2.01 4.03 0.57
CA LEU A 46 -0.63 4.33 0.18
C LEU A 46 -0.03 3.32 -0.80
N HIS A 47 -0.73 2.20 -1.04
CA HIS A 47 -0.26 1.12 -1.89
C HIS A 47 -1.42 0.53 -2.70
N ASP A 48 -1.60 1.06 -3.90
CA ASP A 48 -2.57 0.58 -4.90
C ASP A 48 -1.93 0.73 -6.29
N HIS A 49 -2.01 -0.29 -7.13
CA HIS A 49 -1.50 -0.25 -8.50
C HIS A 49 -2.61 0.12 -9.48
N LEU A 50 -2.36 1.11 -10.33
CA LEU A 50 -3.31 1.57 -11.31
C LEU A 50 -3.70 0.44 -12.28
N ASP A 51 -2.71 -0.27 -12.80
CA ASP A 51 -2.85 -1.39 -13.74
C ASP A 51 -3.37 -2.67 -13.09
N GLY A 52 -3.38 -2.74 -11.75
CA GLY A 52 -3.98 -3.82 -10.96
C GLY A 52 -5.40 -3.52 -10.47
N GLY A 53 -5.94 -2.33 -10.75
CA GLY A 53 -7.17 -1.82 -10.16
C GLY A 53 -8.32 -1.55 -11.15
N LEU A 54 -8.22 -1.95 -12.42
CA LEU A 54 -9.24 -1.68 -13.44
C LEU A 54 -10.60 -2.34 -13.10
N ARG A 55 -11.67 -1.68 -13.51
CA ARG A 55 -13.00 -2.32 -13.51
C ARG A 55 -13.02 -3.43 -14.59
N PRO A 56 -13.54 -4.65 -14.30
CA PRO A 56 -13.61 -5.71 -15.33
C PRO A 56 -14.34 -5.28 -16.61
N GLY A 57 -15.40 -4.48 -16.48
CA GLY A 57 -16.12 -3.92 -17.64
C GLY A 57 -15.27 -2.97 -18.47
N THR A 58 -14.38 -2.22 -17.83
CA THR A 58 -13.45 -1.33 -18.53
C THR A 58 -12.37 -2.12 -19.27
N VAL A 59 -11.85 -3.20 -18.68
CA VAL A 59 -10.92 -4.10 -19.38
C VAL A 59 -11.55 -4.66 -20.65
N ALA A 60 -12.81 -5.14 -20.57
CA ALA A 60 -13.53 -5.67 -21.72
C ALA A 60 -13.80 -4.58 -22.79
N ALA A 61 -14.25 -3.39 -22.38
CA ALA A 61 -14.51 -2.27 -23.30
C ALA A 61 -13.22 -1.80 -24.00
N LEU A 62 -12.13 -1.62 -23.24
CA LEU A 62 -10.84 -1.20 -23.82
C LEU A 62 -10.25 -2.27 -24.74
N ALA A 63 -10.48 -3.56 -24.47
CA ALA A 63 -10.06 -4.63 -25.38
C ALA A 63 -10.76 -4.52 -26.73
N ASP A 64 -12.07 -4.25 -26.75
CA ASP A 64 -12.83 -4.01 -27.98
C ASP A 64 -12.35 -2.74 -28.69
N GLU A 65 -12.21 -1.62 -27.97
CA GLU A 65 -11.78 -0.31 -28.50
C GLU A 65 -10.36 -0.35 -29.11
N THR A 66 -9.44 -1.13 -28.51
CA THR A 66 -8.04 -1.22 -28.94
C THR A 66 -7.74 -2.41 -29.85
N GLY A 67 -8.70 -3.31 -30.05
CA GLY A 67 -8.52 -4.54 -30.81
C GLY A 67 -7.67 -5.59 -30.08
N TYR A 68 -7.61 -5.55 -28.76
CA TYR A 68 -6.89 -6.54 -27.96
C TYR A 68 -7.65 -7.86 -27.89
N VAL A 69 -7.07 -8.93 -28.43
CA VAL A 69 -7.72 -10.25 -28.57
C VAL A 69 -7.33 -11.28 -27.52
N GLY A 70 -6.54 -10.88 -26.51
CA GLY A 70 -5.96 -11.81 -25.51
C GLY A 70 -6.88 -12.17 -24.35
N LEU A 71 -8.05 -11.53 -24.17
CA LEU A 71 -8.90 -11.77 -23.00
C LEU A 71 -9.50 -13.18 -22.98
N PRO A 72 -9.55 -13.85 -21.82
CA PRO A 72 -10.17 -15.17 -21.66
C PRO A 72 -11.69 -15.14 -21.85
N THR A 73 -12.33 -14.00 -21.56
CA THR A 73 -13.76 -13.73 -21.75
C THR A 73 -13.99 -12.23 -21.84
N THR A 74 -15.08 -11.82 -22.49
CA THR A 74 -15.52 -10.41 -22.55
C THR A 74 -16.70 -10.12 -21.61
N ASP A 75 -17.25 -11.13 -20.92
CA ASP A 75 -18.23 -10.92 -19.86
C ASP A 75 -17.56 -10.34 -18.61
N PRO A 76 -17.95 -9.14 -18.12
CA PRO A 76 -17.27 -8.50 -17.01
C PRO A 76 -17.30 -9.28 -15.69
N ILE A 77 -18.39 -10.05 -15.44
CA ILE A 77 -18.52 -10.81 -14.21
C ILE A 77 -17.59 -12.03 -14.25
N GLU A 78 -17.57 -12.75 -15.35
CA GLU A 78 -16.68 -13.88 -15.56
C GLU A 78 -15.21 -13.43 -15.60
N LEU A 79 -14.92 -12.30 -16.25
CA LEU A 79 -13.59 -11.73 -16.30
C LEU A 79 -13.07 -11.36 -14.90
N GLY A 80 -13.89 -10.71 -14.08
CA GLY A 80 -13.53 -10.43 -12.68
C GLY A 80 -13.30 -11.69 -11.84
N ARG A 81 -14.05 -12.79 -12.08
CA ARG A 81 -13.80 -14.08 -11.44
C ARG A 81 -12.49 -14.70 -11.90
N TRP A 82 -12.22 -14.61 -13.21
CA TRP A 82 -10.98 -15.12 -13.81
C TRP A 82 -9.75 -14.46 -13.19
N PHE A 83 -9.72 -13.12 -13.09
CA PHE A 83 -8.61 -12.39 -12.47
C PHE A 83 -8.38 -12.86 -11.02
N ARG A 84 -9.45 -12.91 -10.21
CA ARG A 84 -9.32 -13.34 -8.81
C ARG A 84 -8.80 -14.77 -8.68
N SER A 85 -9.35 -15.72 -9.47
CA SER A 85 -8.89 -17.12 -9.40
C SER A 85 -7.48 -17.30 -9.95
N GLY A 86 -7.05 -16.41 -10.86
CA GLY A 86 -5.69 -16.35 -11.39
C GLY A 86 -4.68 -15.84 -10.36
N ALA A 87 -5.10 -14.88 -9.53
CA ALA A 87 -4.27 -14.27 -8.50
C ALA A 87 -4.08 -15.18 -7.27
N ASP A 88 -5.12 -15.88 -6.83
CA ASP A 88 -5.09 -16.74 -5.63
C ASP A 88 -4.39 -18.09 -5.92
N ARG A 89 -3.07 -18.03 -6.09
CA ARG A 89 -2.23 -19.21 -6.43
C ARG A 89 -1.01 -19.38 -5.53
N GLY A 90 -0.84 -18.56 -4.50
CA GLY A 90 0.26 -18.67 -3.52
C GLY A 90 1.65 -18.43 -4.11
N SER A 91 1.77 -17.61 -5.16
CA SER A 91 3.03 -17.22 -5.78
C SER A 91 2.91 -15.85 -6.42
N LEU A 92 3.87 -14.97 -6.16
CA LEU A 92 3.94 -13.63 -6.74
C LEU A 92 4.04 -13.69 -8.28
N GLU A 93 4.86 -14.60 -8.84
CA GLU A 93 5.04 -14.74 -10.29
C GLU A 93 3.72 -15.07 -10.98
N ARG A 94 2.93 -16.00 -10.40
CA ARG A 94 1.61 -16.37 -10.92
C ARG A 94 0.59 -15.26 -10.75
N TYR A 95 0.67 -14.53 -9.65
CA TYR A 95 -0.15 -13.34 -9.41
C TYR A 95 0.07 -12.29 -10.51
N LEU A 96 1.31 -12.11 -10.97
CA LEU A 96 1.68 -11.15 -11.99
C LEU A 96 1.22 -11.54 -13.42
N GLU A 97 0.84 -12.80 -13.69
CA GLU A 97 0.39 -13.24 -15.02
C GLU A 97 -0.83 -12.45 -15.53
N GLY A 98 -1.75 -12.09 -14.63
CA GLY A 98 -2.97 -11.33 -14.97
C GLY A 98 -2.70 -9.95 -15.55
N PHE A 99 -1.59 -9.32 -15.20
CA PHE A 99 -1.23 -7.98 -15.67
C PHE A 99 -0.99 -7.90 -17.18
N THR A 100 -0.70 -9.02 -17.85
CA THR A 100 -0.59 -9.05 -19.32
C THR A 100 -1.83 -8.47 -19.99
N HIS A 101 -3.02 -8.73 -19.44
CA HIS A 101 -4.27 -8.24 -20.02
C HIS A 101 -4.54 -6.78 -19.69
N THR A 102 -4.34 -6.37 -18.43
CA THR A 102 -4.59 -4.98 -18.03
C THR A 102 -3.60 -4.02 -18.66
N VAL A 103 -2.32 -4.37 -18.69
CA VAL A 103 -1.28 -3.63 -19.41
C VAL A 103 -1.56 -3.63 -20.92
N GLY A 104 -1.99 -4.77 -21.49
CA GLY A 104 -2.29 -4.90 -22.93
C GLY A 104 -3.37 -3.96 -23.42
N VAL A 105 -4.36 -3.62 -22.59
CA VAL A 105 -5.42 -2.65 -22.94
C VAL A 105 -5.08 -1.19 -22.59
N MET A 106 -4.00 -0.94 -21.82
CA MET A 106 -3.56 0.40 -21.39
C MET A 106 -2.44 0.96 -22.30
N GLN A 107 -2.59 0.85 -23.63
CA GLN A 107 -1.56 1.26 -24.59
C GLN A 107 -1.89 2.57 -25.32
N THR A 108 -2.94 3.30 -24.92
CA THR A 108 -3.32 4.61 -25.48
C THR A 108 -3.53 5.63 -24.36
N GLN A 109 -3.33 6.94 -24.69
CA GLN A 109 -3.59 8.01 -23.71
C GLN A 109 -5.03 8.00 -23.20
N GLN A 110 -6.00 7.69 -24.08
CA GLN A 110 -7.42 7.61 -23.73
C GLN A 110 -7.68 6.49 -22.73
N ALA A 111 -7.11 5.31 -22.94
CA ALA A 111 -7.26 4.17 -22.05
C ALA A 111 -6.65 4.48 -20.68
N ILE A 112 -5.42 5.01 -20.63
CA ILE A 112 -4.72 5.37 -19.39
C ILE A 112 -5.52 6.43 -18.62
N SER A 113 -5.96 7.50 -19.29
CA SER A 113 -6.74 8.57 -18.65
C SER A 113 -8.09 8.07 -18.12
N ARG A 114 -8.78 7.18 -18.87
CA ARG A 114 -10.02 6.55 -18.41
C ARG A 114 -9.81 5.70 -17.17
N VAL A 115 -8.82 4.81 -17.17
CA VAL A 115 -8.50 3.93 -16.04
C VAL A 115 -8.12 4.76 -14.81
N ALA A 116 -7.34 5.82 -14.98
CA ALA A 116 -6.95 6.71 -13.90
C ALA A 116 -8.14 7.48 -13.31
N ALA A 117 -9.07 7.96 -14.16
CA ALA A 117 -10.27 8.64 -13.69
C ALA A 117 -11.19 7.68 -12.91
N GLU A 118 -11.44 6.49 -13.44
CA GLU A 118 -12.22 5.44 -12.77
C GLU A 118 -11.58 5.00 -11.45
N CYS A 119 -10.25 4.93 -11.37
CA CYS A 119 -9.53 4.64 -10.13
C CYS A 119 -9.84 5.68 -9.04
N ALA A 120 -9.76 6.97 -9.36
CA ALA A 120 -10.07 8.03 -8.40
C ALA A 120 -11.53 8.00 -7.94
N GLU A 121 -12.47 7.78 -8.88
CA GLU A 121 -13.91 7.64 -8.58
C GLU A 121 -14.18 6.45 -7.64
N ASP A 122 -13.61 5.28 -7.92
CA ASP A 122 -13.83 4.05 -7.13
C ASP A 122 -13.27 4.18 -5.72
N LEU A 123 -12.06 4.74 -5.58
CA LEU A 123 -11.44 4.98 -4.28
C LEU A 123 -12.26 5.99 -3.46
N ALA A 124 -12.71 7.08 -4.07
CA ALA A 124 -13.54 8.07 -3.42
C ALA A 124 -14.89 7.48 -2.95
N ALA A 125 -15.56 6.70 -3.80
CA ALA A 125 -16.81 6.01 -3.48
C ALA A 125 -16.64 4.98 -2.34
N ASP A 126 -15.43 4.45 -2.16
CA ASP A 126 -15.07 3.58 -1.04
C ASP A 126 -14.66 4.36 0.24
N GLY A 127 -14.80 5.70 0.25
CA GLY A 127 -14.47 6.56 1.40
C GLY A 127 -12.99 6.87 1.57
N VAL A 128 -12.17 6.67 0.54
CA VAL A 128 -10.77 7.09 0.55
C VAL A 128 -10.70 8.59 0.34
N VAL A 129 -10.10 9.30 1.29
CA VAL A 129 -9.95 10.77 1.24
C VAL A 129 -8.57 11.21 0.75
N TYR A 130 -7.61 10.30 0.79
CA TYR A 130 -6.27 10.48 0.24
C TYR A 130 -5.73 9.15 -0.28
N ALA A 131 -5.16 9.16 -1.49
CA ALA A 131 -4.51 8.00 -2.08
C ALA A 131 -3.18 8.34 -2.74
N GLU A 132 -2.21 7.44 -2.63
CA GLU A 132 -1.01 7.36 -3.46
C GLU A 132 -1.09 6.10 -4.31
N VAL A 133 -1.37 6.27 -5.60
CA VAL A 133 -1.52 5.17 -6.54
C VAL A 133 -0.28 5.09 -7.40
N ARG A 134 0.23 3.87 -7.58
CA ARG A 134 1.48 3.62 -8.30
C ARG A 134 1.22 2.98 -9.67
N TYR A 135 2.13 3.25 -10.60
CA TYR A 135 2.11 2.69 -11.94
C TYR A 135 3.49 2.75 -12.57
N ALA A 136 3.82 1.73 -13.40
CA ALA A 136 5.05 1.67 -14.19
C ALA A 136 4.78 2.17 -15.62
N PRO A 137 5.11 3.45 -15.95
CA PRO A 137 4.75 4.04 -17.25
C PRO A 137 5.43 3.36 -18.42
N GLU A 138 6.58 2.71 -18.18
CA GLU A 138 7.29 1.93 -19.20
C GLU A 138 6.49 0.74 -19.76
N LEU A 139 5.48 0.26 -19.02
CA LEU A 139 4.61 -0.82 -19.46
C LEU A 139 3.61 -0.38 -20.55
N SER A 140 3.29 0.91 -20.64
CA SER A 140 2.37 1.47 -21.66
C SER A 140 3.07 2.05 -22.89
N THR A 141 4.35 1.73 -23.11
CA THR A 141 5.10 2.22 -24.27
C THR A 141 5.08 1.24 -25.45
N GLN A 142 4.48 0.08 -25.33
CA GLN A 142 4.45 -0.97 -26.37
C GLN A 142 3.66 -0.53 -27.61
N GLY A 143 2.64 0.32 -27.42
CA GLY A 143 1.87 0.96 -28.49
C GLY A 143 2.53 2.19 -29.14
N GLY A 144 3.79 2.50 -28.75
CA GLY A 144 4.55 3.64 -29.30
C GLY A 144 4.36 4.96 -28.53
N LEU A 145 3.68 4.96 -27.37
CA LEU A 145 3.59 6.15 -26.53
C LEU A 145 4.96 6.51 -25.95
N ALA A 146 5.26 7.82 -25.95
CA ALA A 146 6.37 8.36 -25.17
C ALA A 146 6.04 8.34 -23.67
N LEU A 147 7.03 8.21 -22.81
CA LEU A 147 6.84 8.17 -21.36
C LEU A 147 6.13 9.43 -20.82
N ASP A 148 6.47 10.62 -21.34
CA ASP A 148 5.81 11.86 -20.94
C ASP A 148 4.31 11.84 -21.29
N ALA A 149 3.94 11.31 -22.47
CA ALA A 149 2.53 11.18 -22.88
C ALA A 149 1.74 10.20 -21.99
N VAL A 150 2.39 9.13 -21.49
CA VAL A 150 1.82 8.22 -20.49
C VAL A 150 1.56 8.97 -19.18
N MET A 151 2.54 9.75 -18.71
CA MET A 151 2.41 10.51 -17.45
C MET A 151 1.32 11.58 -17.54
N GLU A 152 1.28 12.35 -18.63
CA GLU A 152 0.26 13.37 -18.86
C GLU A 152 -1.16 12.76 -18.87
N ALA A 153 -1.36 11.64 -19.56
CA ALA A 153 -2.63 10.94 -19.60
C ALA A 153 -3.05 10.42 -18.22
N TRP A 154 -2.11 9.85 -17.47
CA TRP A 154 -2.35 9.34 -16.13
C TRP A 154 -2.78 10.45 -15.17
N LEU A 155 -2.00 11.54 -15.09
CA LEU A 155 -2.27 12.65 -14.18
C LEU A 155 -3.56 13.41 -14.55
N ALA A 156 -3.82 13.63 -15.86
CA ALA A 156 -5.07 14.20 -16.34
C ALA A 156 -6.29 13.34 -15.98
N GLY A 157 -6.12 12.01 -16.02
CA GLY A 157 -7.15 11.07 -15.56
C GLY A 157 -7.45 11.21 -14.09
N PHE A 158 -6.43 11.29 -13.23
CA PHE A 158 -6.61 11.51 -11.79
C PHE A 158 -7.35 12.83 -11.50
N GLU A 159 -6.97 13.91 -12.19
CA GLU A 159 -7.64 15.20 -12.03
C GLU A 159 -9.11 15.13 -12.45
N LEU A 160 -9.41 14.47 -13.55
CA LEU A 160 -10.78 14.26 -14.04
C LEU A 160 -11.61 13.45 -13.05
N GLY A 161 -11.09 12.31 -12.60
CA GLY A 161 -11.78 11.44 -11.65
C GLY A 161 -12.00 12.09 -10.27
N ALA A 162 -11.00 12.84 -9.78
CA ALA A 162 -11.13 13.58 -8.52
C ALA A 162 -12.22 14.67 -8.60
N ARG A 163 -12.33 15.40 -9.74
CA ARG A 163 -13.42 16.37 -9.96
C ARG A 163 -14.78 15.67 -9.97
N ARG A 164 -14.93 14.55 -10.68
CA ARG A 164 -16.19 13.79 -10.72
C ARG A 164 -16.58 13.24 -9.36
N ALA A 165 -15.61 12.80 -8.58
CA ALA A 165 -15.81 12.32 -7.22
C ALA A 165 -16.28 13.47 -6.29
N ASP A 166 -15.71 14.66 -6.43
CA ASP A 166 -16.12 15.84 -5.67
C ASP A 166 -17.55 16.28 -6.05
N ASP A 167 -17.89 16.30 -7.35
CA ASP A 167 -19.24 16.57 -7.84
C ASP A 167 -20.27 15.54 -7.29
N ALA A 168 -19.83 14.31 -7.03
CA ALA A 168 -20.64 13.25 -6.41
C ALA A 168 -20.69 13.34 -4.86
N GLY A 169 -20.01 14.31 -4.25
CA GLY A 169 -19.96 14.50 -2.80
C GLY A 169 -18.91 13.64 -2.06
N HIS A 170 -17.96 13.06 -2.79
CA HIS A 170 -16.88 12.21 -2.27
C HIS A 170 -15.49 12.78 -2.59
N PRO A 171 -15.09 13.94 -2.03
CA PRO A 171 -13.83 14.56 -2.35
C PRO A 171 -12.63 13.68 -1.99
N ILE A 172 -11.68 13.55 -2.92
CA ILE A 172 -10.44 12.79 -2.76
C ILE A 172 -9.24 13.63 -3.21
N VAL A 173 -8.14 13.51 -2.48
CA VAL A 173 -6.81 13.94 -2.95
C VAL A 173 -6.06 12.70 -3.41
N ILE A 174 -5.76 12.61 -4.70
CA ILE A 174 -5.04 11.48 -5.28
C ILE A 174 -3.68 11.94 -5.84
N ARG A 175 -2.64 11.15 -5.63
CA ARG A 175 -1.27 11.43 -6.07
C ARG A 175 -0.68 10.19 -6.73
N ALA A 176 0.31 10.41 -7.59
CA ALA A 176 1.00 9.38 -8.33
C ALA A 176 2.34 9.01 -7.66
N ILE A 177 2.66 7.72 -7.62
CA ILE A 177 4.00 7.19 -7.37
C ILE A 177 4.45 6.51 -8.66
N VAL A 178 5.56 6.98 -9.24
CA VAL A 178 6.11 6.42 -10.47
C VAL A 178 6.95 5.20 -10.12
N THR A 179 6.59 4.05 -10.70
CA THR A 179 7.26 2.77 -10.44
C THR A 179 8.16 2.39 -11.60
N ALA A 180 9.37 1.92 -11.31
CA ALA A 180 10.21 1.21 -12.27
C ALA A 180 10.12 -0.30 -12.03
N MET A 181 10.08 -1.09 -13.11
CA MET A 181 10.07 -2.54 -13.01
C MET A 181 11.48 -3.07 -12.75
N ARG A 182 11.66 -3.80 -11.64
CA ARG A 182 13.00 -4.24 -11.16
C ARG A 182 13.71 -5.23 -12.10
N GLN A 183 12.97 -5.91 -12.98
CA GLN A 183 13.54 -6.78 -14.00
C GLN A 183 14.01 -6.04 -15.25
N PHE A 184 13.70 -4.74 -15.40
CA PHE A 184 14.09 -3.92 -16.55
C PHE A 184 15.31 -3.04 -16.23
N ALA A 185 15.97 -2.53 -17.28
CA ALA A 185 17.18 -1.71 -17.15
C ALA A 185 16.90 -0.19 -17.28
N ARG A 186 15.64 0.26 -17.11
CA ARG A 186 15.23 1.65 -17.34
C ARG A 186 15.03 2.46 -16.07
N SER A 187 15.40 1.95 -14.92
CA SER A 187 15.07 2.57 -13.62
C SER A 187 15.59 4.00 -13.46
N VAL A 188 16.76 4.33 -14.02
CA VAL A 188 17.31 5.71 -14.00
C VAL A 188 16.41 6.65 -14.80
N GLU A 189 16.03 6.28 -16.03
CA GLU A 189 15.13 7.05 -16.88
C GLU A 189 13.76 7.28 -16.20
N ILE A 190 13.23 6.24 -15.55
CA ILE A 190 11.95 6.31 -14.83
C ILE A 190 12.06 7.17 -13.56
N ALA A 191 13.20 7.13 -12.86
CA ALA A 191 13.47 8.01 -11.71
C ALA A 191 13.56 9.49 -12.15
N GLU A 192 14.24 9.78 -13.25
CA GLU A 192 14.28 11.13 -13.83
C GLU A 192 12.92 11.61 -14.28
N LEU A 193 12.10 10.71 -14.84
CA LEU A 193 10.70 10.98 -15.19
C LEU A 193 9.88 11.37 -13.95
N ALA A 194 9.98 10.60 -12.87
CA ALA A 194 9.28 10.89 -11.62
C ALA A 194 9.63 12.29 -11.09
N VAL A 195 10.93 12.64 -11.09
CA VAL A 195 11.38 13.96 -10.64
C VAL A 195 10.86 15.09 -11.53
N ARG A 196 10.80 14.89 -12.87
CA ARG A 196 10.28 15.90 -13.80
C ARG A 196 8.81 16.25 -13.55
N PHE A 197 8.00 15.27 -13.12
CA PHE A 197 6.56 15.43 -12.89
C PHE A 197 6.19 15.74 -11.43
N ARG A 198 7.18 16.03 -10.55
CA ARG A 198 6.94 16.27 -9.12
C ARG A 198 5.91 17.37 -8.83
N ASP A 199 5.95 18.46 -9.59
CA ASP A 199 5.06 19.61 -9.39
C ASP A 199 3.70 19.43 -10.07
N GLN A 200 3.49 18.28 -10.73
CA GLN A 200 2.27 17.92 -11.45
C GLN A 200 1.47 16.80 -10.76
N GLY A 201 1.82 16.46 -9.51
CA GLY A 201 1.07 15.47 -8.72
C GLY A 201 1.79 14.14 -8.49
N VAL A 202 3.04 13.98 -8.96
CA VAL A 202 3.91 12.85 -8.60
C VAL A 202 4.59 13.16 -7.27
N VAL A 203 4.41 12.27 -6.29
CA VAL A 203 4.91 12.48 -4.92
C VAL A 203 6.03 11.53 -4.52
N GLY A 204 6.32 10.51 -5.32
CA GLY A 204 7.37 9.54 -4.98
C GLY A 204 7.74 8.61 -6.13
N PHE A 205 8.76 7.83 -5.87
CA PHE A 205 9.28 6.78 -6.75
C PHE A 205 9.20 5.43 -6.04
N ASP A 206 9.01 4.37 -6.81
CA ASP A 206 8.95 2.99 -6.33
C ASP A 206 9.70 2.05 -7.26
N ILE A 207 9.99 0.86 -6.77
CA ILE A 207 10.47 -0.25 -7.58
C ILE A 207 9.65 -1.49 -7.26
N ALA A 208 9.08 -2.12 -8.28
CA ALA A 208 8.18 -3.27 -8.16
C ALA A 208 8.50 -4.37 -9.18
N GLY A 209 7.73 -5.46 -9.13
CA GLY A 209 7.89 -6.65 -9.96
C GLY A 209 8.45 -7.84 -9.18
N PRO A 210 8.89 -8.93 -9.84
CA PRO A 210 9.36 -10.14 -9.16
C PRO A 210 10.51 -9.84 -8.21
N GLU A 211 10.33 -10.14 -6.91
CA GLU A 211 11.28 -9.77 -5.87
C GLU A 211 12.48 -10.73 -5.83
N GLU A 212 12.22 -12.04 -5.93
CA GLU A 212 13.26 -13.05 -5.90
C GLU A 212 14.16 -12.98 -7.16
N GLY A 213 15.47 -12.95 -6.95
CA GLY A 213 16.46 -12.82 -8.03
C GLY A 213 16.66 -11.40 -8.58
N PHE A 214 15.86 -10.41 -8.14
CA PHE A 214 15.94 -9.02 -8.55
C PHE A 214 16.10 -8.07 -7.35
N PRO A 215 17.25 -8.11 -6.66
CA PRO A 215 17.46 -7.28 -5.48
C PRO A 215 17.38 -5.78 -5.81
N PRO A 216 16.84 -4.94 -4.92
CA PRO A 216 16.71 -3.50 -5.16
C PRO A 216 18.05 -2.81 -5.40
N SER A 217 19.14 -3.33 -4.84
CA SER A 217 20.49 -2.80 -5.01
C SER A 217 20.99 -2.78 -6.47
N ARG A 218 20.34 -3.48 -7.40
CA ARG A 218 20.62 -3.34 -8.84
C ARG A 218 20.30 -1.95 -9.41
N HIS A 219 19.52 -1.16 -8.69
CA HIS A 219 18.97 0.13 -9.14
C HIS A 219 19.52 1.32 -8.33
N LEU A 220 20.70 1.20 -7.69
CA LEU A 220 21.29 2.24 -6.86
C LEU A 220 21.42 3.58 -7.57
N ASP A 221 21.74 3.58 -8.87
CA ASP A 221 21.88 4.83 -9.65
C ASP A 221 20.52 5.57 -9.74
N ALA A 222 19.41 4.85 -9.89
CA ALA A 222 18.08 5.44 -9.88
C ALA A 222 17.75 6.05 -8.51
N PHE A 223 18.05 5.34 -7.43
CA PHE A 223 17.85 5.87 -6.07
C PHE A 223 18.73 7.09 -5.78
N GLN A 224 19.94 7.16 -6.34
CA GLN A 224 20.77 8.35 -6.23
C GLN A 224 20.16 9.57 -6.95
N VAL A 225 19.46 9.37 -8.08
CA VAL A 225 18.70 10.45 -8.75
C VAL A 225 17.62 10.96 -7.80
N ILE A 226 16.85 10.06 -7.20
CA ILE A 226 15.77 10.39 -6.25
C ILE A 226 16.32 11.15 -5.03
N HIS A 227 17.38 10.66 -4.40
CA HIS A 227 17.98 11.29 -3.22
C HIS A 227 18.56 12.68 -3.53
N ARG A 228 19.29 12.84 -4.66
CA ARG A 228 19.82 14.14 -5.07
C ARG A 228 18.73 15.16 -5.37
N ALA A 229 17.57 14.70 -5.79
CA ALA A 229 16.41 15.54 -6.04
C ALA A 229 15.60 15.86 -4.78
N ASN A 230 15.97 15.34 -3.59
CA ASN A 230 15.16 15.39 -2.36
C ASN A 230 13.73 14.92 -2.64
N PHE A 231 13.60 13.77 -3.30
CA PHE A 231 12.33 13.20 -3.69
C PHE A 231 12.08 11.91 -2.91
N HIS A 232 10.82 11.55 -2.67
CA HIS A 232 10.47 10.45 -1.80
C HIS A 232 10.58 9.07 -2.47
N LEU A 233 10.87 8.05 -1.66
CA LEU A 233 11.14 6.69 -2.10
C LEU A 233 10.39 5.66 -1.24
N THR A 234 9.61 4.80 -1.89
CA THR A 234 9.14 3.53 -1.34
C THR A 234 9.73 2.38 -2.16
N ILE A 235 9.85 1.18 -1.60
CA ILE A 235 10.37 0.01 -2.32
C ILE A 235 9.58 -1.21 -1.92
N HIS A 236 9.08 -2.00 -2.89
CA HIS A 236 8.54 -3.33 -2.61
C HIS A 236 9.67 -4.22 -2.07
N ALA A 237 9.55 -4.65 -0.82
CA ALA A 237 10.54 -5.49 -0.17
C ALA A 237 9.92 -6.29 0.98
N GLY A 238 10.32 -7.55 1.12
CA GLY A 238 9.83 -8.42 2.17
C GLY A 238 8.42 -8.95 1.93
N GLU A 239 8.06 -9.22 0.70
CA GLU A 239 6.88 -9.95 0.28
C GLU A 239 7.23 -11.38 -0.12
N ALA A 240 7.80 -11.58 -1.31
CA ALA A 240 8.23 -12.89 -1.83
C ALA A 240 9.65 -13.27 -1.38
N PHE A 241 10.49 -12.28 -1.03
CA PHE A 241 11.83 -12.48 -0.50
C PHE A 241 11.94 -11.87 0.91
N GLY A 242 12.77 -12.45 1.78
CA GLY A 242 12.74 -12.17 3.20
C GLY A 242 13.59 -10.97 3.66
N LEU A 243 14.15 -11.09 4.87
CA LEU A 243 14.92 -10.03 5.53
C LEU A 243 16.04 -9.39 4.71
N PRO A 244 16.78 -10.11 3.83
CA PRO A 244 17.80 -9.48 3.00
C PRO A 244 17.24 -8.39 2.08
N SER A 245 16.06 -8.60 1.46
CA SER A 245 15.42 -7.60 0.61
C SER A 245 15.02 -6.35 1.41
N ILE A 246 14.44 -6.54 2.60
CA ILE A 246 14.10 -5.45 3.53
C ILE A 246 15.37 -4.66 3.91
N TRP A 247 16.44 -5.39 4.25
CA TRP A 247 17.69 -4.77 4.66
C TRP A 247 18.32 -3.94 3.53
N GLU A 248 18.37 -4.49 2.30
CA GLU A 248 18.89 -3.77 1.13
C GLU A 248 18.06 -2.52 0.82
N ALA A 249 16.72 -2.65 0.83
CA ALA A 249 15.83 -1.52 0.57
C ALA A 249 16.08 -0.35 1.54
N LEU A 250 16.32 -0.65 2.81
CA LEU A 250 16.54 0.37 3.83
C LEU A 250 18.00 0.87 3.85
N GLN A 251 18.98 -0.04 3.92
CA GLN A 251 20.35 0.33 4.23
C GLN A 251 21.17 0.77 3.02
N TRP A 252 20.88 0.22 1.83
CA TRP A 252 21.58 0.58 0.60
C TRP A 252 20.77 1.54 -0.28
N CYS A 253 19.46 1.30 -0.35
CA CYS A 253 18.62 2.06 -1.27
C CYS A 253 17.94 3.26 -0.61
N GLY A 254 17.90 3.33 0.74
CA GLY A 254 17.37 4.47 1.49
C GLY A 254 15.86 4.61 1.41
N ALA A 255 15.11 3.50 1.33
CA ALA A 255 13.66 3.53 1.32
C ALA A 255 13.09 4.21 2.57
N GLU A 256 12.18 5.15 2.38
CA GLU A 256 11.45 5.81 3.47
C GLU A 256 10.27 4.97 3.95
N ARG A 257 9.71 4.11 3.07
CA ARG A 257 8.65 3.14 3.35
C ARG A 257 8.97 1.82 2.66
N LEU A 258 8.36 0.76 3.15
CA LEU A 258 8.44 -0.56 2.53
C LEU A 258 7.07 -0.95 1.96
N GLY A 259 7.01 -1.18 0.66
CA GLY A 259 5.91 -1.91 0.03
C GLY A 259 5.85 -3.30 0.63
N HIS A 260 4.73 -3.67 1.22
CA HIS A 260 4.49 -4.84 2.06
C HIS A 260 5.33 -4.87 3.34
N GLY A 261 6.60 -5.25 3.29
CA GLY A 261 7.45 -5.43 4.47
C GLY A 261 6.98 -6.53 5.42
N VAL A 262 6.06 -7.41 4.97
CA VAL A 262 5.37 -8.41 5.80
C VAL A 262 6.32 -9.41 6.43
N ARG A 263 7.41 -9.75 5.72
CA ARG A 263 8.44 -10.70 6.16
C ARG A 263 9.37 -10.14 7.25
N ILE A 264 9.16 -8.91 7.71
CA ILE A 264 9.89 -8.41 8.91
C ILE A 264 9.60 -9.27 10.14
N VAL A 265 8.47 -9.97 10.16
CA VAL A 265 8.12 -10.91 11.23
C VAL A 265 9.11 -12.08 11.37
N ASP A 266 9.87 -12.41 10.31
CA ASP A 266 10.90 -13.45 10.34
C ASP A 266 12.08 -13.10 11.26
N ASP A 267 12.22 -11.84 11.68
CA ASP A 267 13.19 -11.36 12.68
C ASP A 267 12.54 -11.15 14.07
N ILE A 268 11.36 -11.77 14.31
CA ILE A 268 10.60 -11.67 15.56
C ILE A 268 10.24 -13.08 16.04
N GLU A 269 10.70 -13.44 17.22
CA GLU A 269 10.36 -14.71 17.88
C GLU A 269 9.29 -14.47 18.95
N VAL A 270 8.26 -15.32 18.95
CA VAL A 270 7.26 -15.40 20.01
C VAL A 270 7.40 -16.76 20.69
N SER A 271 7.87 -16.78 21.91
CA SER A 271 8.06 -18.02 22.69
C SER A 271 6.71 -18.58 23.19
N ALA A 272 6.70 -19.83 23.62
CA ALA A 272 5.51 -20.54 24.08
C ALA A 272 4.83 -19.88 25.29
N ASP A 273 5.58 -19.15 26.12
CA ASP A 273 5.07 -18.35 27.25
C ASP A 273 4.62 -16.92 26.85
N GLY A 274 4.66 -16.61 25.54
CA GLY A 274 4.25 -15.32 25.00
C GLY A 274 5.33 -14.23 25.06
N ALA A 275 6.56 -14.55 25.50
CA ALA A 275 7.65 -13.58 25.45
C ALA A 275 8.08 -13.30 24.02
N ILE A 276 8.35 -12.01 23.71
CA ILE A 276 8.69 -11.56 22.36
C ILE A 276 10.14 -11.11 22.33
N THR A 277 10.90 -11.70 21.41
CA THR A 277 12.28 -11.31 21.12
C THR A 277 12.35 -10.78 19.68
N MET A 278 12.89 -9.58 19.51
CA MET A 278 13.08 -8.97 18.19
C MET A 278 14.56 -8.97 17.83
N GLY A 279 14.86 -9.33 16.58
CA GLY A 279 16.19 -9.17 16.01
C GLY A 279 16.54 -7.70 15.74
N ARG A 280 17.73 -7.48 15.20
CA ARG A 280 18.25 -6.11 14.99
C ARG A 280 17.49 -5.35 13.93
N LEU A 281 17.11 -6.00 12.83
CA LEU A 281 16.39 -5.36 11.74
C LEU A 281 14.96 -5.02 12.16
N ALA A 282 14.28 -5.95 12.83
CA ALA A 282 12.93 -5.72 13.37
C ALA A 282 12.91 -4.54 14.36
N ARG A 283 13.90 -4.44 15.25
CA ARG A 283 14.02 -3.28 16.16
C ARG A 283 14.26 -1.99 15.40
N TYR A 284 15.18 -1.99 14.43
CA TYR A 284 15.48 -0.82 13.60
C TYR A 284 14.22 -0.30 12.91
N VAL A 285 13.50 -1.16 12.18
CA VAL A 285 12.25 -0.80 11.49
C VAL A 285 11.21 -0.22 12.44
N ARG A 286 11.06 -0.80 13.63
CA ARG A 286 10.11 -0.30 14.64
C ARG A 286 10.54 1.04 15.22
N ASP A 287 11.79 1.17 15.65
CA ASP A 287 12.29 2.32 16.40
C ASP A 287 12.43 3.56 15.51
N ASP A 288 12.85 3.39 14.26
CA ASP A 288 12.87 4.44 13.22
C ASP A 288 11.48 4.73 12.62
N ARG A 289 10.46 3.96 13.06
CA ARG A 289 9.08 4.16 12.59
C ARG A 289 8.92 4.02 11.09
N VAL A 290 9.71 3.14 10.44
CA VAL A 290 9.58 2.86 9.01
C VAL A 290 8.18 2.34 8.71
N PRO A 291 7.40 2.97 7.82
CA PRO A 291 6.06 2.52 7.49
C PRO A 291 6.10 1.22 6.67
N LEU A 292 5.22 0.29 7.05
CA LEU A 292 4.99 -0.97 6.34
C LEU A 292 3.64 -0.89 5.64
N GLU A 293 3.63 -0.98 4.32
CA GLU A 293 2.44 -0.88 3.48
C GLU A 293 1.78 -2.26 3.34
N MET A 294 1.14 -2.74 4.42
CA MET A 294 0.53 -4.08 4.48
C MET A 294 -0.67 -4.19 3.54
N CYS A 295 -0.74 -5.29 2.79
CA CYS A 295 -1.81 -5.60 1.83
C CYS A 295 -2.40 -6.98 2.16
N PRO A 296 -3.28 -7.10 3.18
CA PRO A 296 -3.62 -8.38 3.80
C PRO A 296 -4.06 -9.47 2.83
N THR A 297 -5.03 -9.19 1.96
CA THR A 297 -5.54 -10.18 1.00
C THR A 297 -4.49 -10.51 -0.07
N SER A 298 -3.79 -9.51 -0.60
CA SER A 298 -2.73 -9.73 -1.58
C SER A 298 -1.60 -10.58 -0.99
N ASN A 299 -1.19 -10.33 0.26
CA ASN A 299 -0.15 -11.12 0.91
C ASN A 299 -0.51 -12.60 1.11
N VAL A 300 -1.80 -12.93 1.18
CA VAL A 300 -2.27 -14.33 1.12
C VAL A 300 -2.16 -14.86 -0.32
N HIS A 301 -2.64 -14.11 -1.30
CA HIS A 301 -2.67 -14.52 -2.70
C HIS A 301 -1.27 -14.76 -3.27
N THR A 302 -0.29 -13.93 -2.89
CA THR A 302 1.12 -14.07 -3.30
C THR A 302 1.88 -15.13 -2.51
N GLY A 303 1.27 -15.68 -1.45
CA GLY A 303 1.89 -16.68 -0.60
C GLY A 303 2.87 -16.14 0.44
N ALA A 304 2.91 -14.83 0.64
CA ALA A 304 3.71 -14.21 1.69
C ALA A 304 3.26 -14.65 3.09
N VAL A 305 1.97 -14.92 3.26
CA VAL A 305 1.36 -15.52 4.44
C VAL A 305 0.36 -16.62 4.04
N ALA A 306 0.14 -17.60 4.91
CA ALA A 306 -0.73 -18.75 4.61
C ALA A 306 -2.23 -18.39 4.64
N SER A 307 -2.64 -17.48 5.52
CA SER A 307 -4.02 -17.00 5.66
C SER A 307 -4.07 -15.62 6.32
N ILE A 308 -5.24 -14.99 6.27
CA ILE A 308 -5.44 -13.72 7.02
C ILE A 308 -5.21 -13.91 8.53
N ALA A 309 -5.57 -15.06 9.08
CA ALA A 309 -5.37 -15.34 10.51
C ALA A 309 -3.87 -15.41 10.89
N ASP A 310 -3.02 -15.78 9.94
CA ASP A 310 -1.57 -15.84 10.10
C ASP A 310 -0.87 -14.51 9.76
N HIS A 311 -1.64 -13.52 9.26
CA HIS A 311 -1.06 -12.25 8.84
C HIS A 311 -0.51 -11.47 10.05
N PRO A 312 0.77 -11.00 10.00
CA PRO A 312 1.43 -10.43 11.17
C PRO A 312 0.97 -9.02 11.56
N ILE A 313 0.01 -8.44 10.83
CA ILE A 313 -0.44 -7.05 11.03
C ILE A 313 -0.89 -6.78 12.48
N ASP A 314 -1.60 -7.71 13.13
CA ASP A 314 -2.04 -7.52 14.51
C ASP A 314 -0.86 -7.58 15.49
N LEU A 315 0.06 -8.53 15.31
CA LEU A 315 1.31 -8.59 16.10
C LEU A 315 2.11 -7.29 15.95
N LEU A 316 2.36 -6.86 14.73
CA LEU A 316 3.14 -5.66 14.44
C LEU A 316 2.44 -4.39 14.98
N ARG A 317 1.11 -4.31 14.88
CA ARG A 317 0.31 -3.24 15.50
C ARG A 317 0.48 -3.20 17.01
N ARG A 318 0.37 -4.35 17.68
CA ARG A 318 0.57 -4.46 19.15
C ARG A 318 1.99 -4.06 19.55
N LEU A 319 2.99 -4.42 18.76
CA LEU A 319 4.38 -4.04 18.95
C LEU A 319 4.68 -2.58 18.56
N ARG A 320 3.65 -1.82 18.15
CA ARG A 320 3.76 -0.40 17.80
C ARG A 320 4.59 -0.11 16.55
N TYR A 321 4.67 -1.04 15.61
CA TYR A 321 5.17 -0.72 14.27
C TYR A 321 4.27 0.30 13.59
N ARG A 322 4.80 1.00 12.61
CA ARG A 322 4.00 1.90 11.76
C ARG A 322 3.43 1.11 10.58
N VAL A 323 2.35 0.38 10.82
CA VAL A 323 1.64 -0.39 9.79
C VAL A 323 0.52 0.44 9.17
N THR A 324 0.27 0.21 7.88
CA THR A 324 -0.87 0.75 7.12
C THR A 324 -1.62 -0.39 6.44
N VAL A 325 -2.88 -0.17 6.04
CA VAL A 325 -3.70 -1.15 5.33
C VAL A 325 -3.92 -0.66 3.92
N ASN A 326 -3.71 -1.52 2.93
CA ASN A 326 -3.75 -1.16 1.53
C ASN A 326 -4.35 -2.30 0.69
N THR A 327 -4.70 -1.99 -0.55
CA THR A 327 -5.37 -2.88 -1.50
C THR A 327 -4.42 -3.63 -2.42
N ASP A 328 -3.24 -3.07 -2.67
CA ASP A 328 -2.30 -3.52 -3.69
C ASP A 328 -2.93 -3.52 -5.09
N ASN A 329 -3.71 -4.54 -5.44
CA ASN A 329 -4.30 -4.72 -6.76
C ASN A 329 -5.79 -5.07 -6.65
N ARG A 330 -6.66 -4.06 -6.75
CA ARG A 330 -8.11 -4.19 -6.50
C ARG A 330 -8.82 -5.19 -7.42
N LEU A 331 -8.46 -5.22 -8.71
CA LEU A 331 -9.02 -6.18 -9.67
C LEU A 331 -8.49 -7.60 -9.40
N MET A 332 -7.17 -7.73 -9.26
CA MET A 332 -6.53 -9.04 -9.10
C MET A 332 -7.00 -9.73 -7.82
N SER A 333 -6.96 -9.02 -6.70
CA SER A 333 -7.36 -9.57 -5.40
C SER A 333 -8.87 -9.51 -5.15
N GLY A 334 -9.62 -8.77 -5.96
CA GLY A 334 -11.07 -8.61 -5.81
C GLY A 334 -11.47 -7.85 -4.55
N VAL A 335 -10.70 -6.84 -4.18
CA VAL A 335 -10.81 -6.10 -2.91
C VAL A 335 -11.08 -4.62 -3.11
N SER A 336 -11.61 -3.98 -2.06
CA SER A 336 -11.56 -2.54 -1.83
C SER A 336 -10.90 -2.29 -0.48
N LEU A 337 -10.53 -1.04 -0.19
CA LEU A 337 -9.93 -0.73 1.11
C LEU A 337 -10.91 -1.00 2.27
N SER A 338 -12.21 -0.78 2.03
CA SER A 338 -13.25 -1.17 2.99
C SER A 338 -13.28 -2.66 3.25
N SER A 339 -13.16 -3.51 2.21
CA SER A 339 -13.15 -4.96 2.39
C SER A 339 -11.89 -5.45 3.13
N GLU A 340 -10.74 -4.80 2.94
CA GLU A 340 -9.54 -5.09 3.71
C GLU A 340 -9.74 -4.79 5.21
N PHE A 341 -10.36 -3.66 5.56
CA PHE A 341 -10.72 -3.38 6.95
C PHE A 341 -11.75 -4.37 7.50
N GLU A 342 -12.75 -4.79 6.71
CA GLU A 342 -13.72 -5.82 7.12
C GLU A 342 -13.06 -7.15 7.46
N VAL A 343 -12.11 -7.58 6.63
CA VAL A 343 -11.36 -8.82 6.86
C VAL A 343 -10.57 -8.74 8.17
N LEU A 344 -9.91 -7.62 8.45
CA LEU A 344 -9.18 -7.41 9.71
C LEU A 344 -10.11 -7.36 10.92
N MET A 345 -11.28 -6.74 10.79
CA MET A 345 -12.28 -6.73 11.84
C MET A 345 -12.78 -8.13 12.17
N ARG A 346 -13.13 -8.92 11.15
CA ARG A 346 -13.64 -10.29 11.33
C ARG A 346 -12.60 -11.20 11.93
N THR A 347 -11.33 -11.07 11.52
CA THR A 347 -10.25 -11.98 11.91
C THR A 347 -9.63 -11.60 13.24
N PHE A 348 -9.35 -10.32 13.47
CA PHE A 348 -8.59 -9.84 14.64
C PHE A 348 -9.45 -9.04 15.62
N GLY A 349 -10.73 -8.79 15.30
CA GLY A 349 -11.60 -8.00 16.14
C GLY A 349 -11.26 -6.51 16.16
N PHE A 350 -10.64 -5.99 15.09
CA PHE A 350 -10.35 -4.57 14.97
C PHE A 350 -11.66 -3.77 15.02
N ASP A 351 -11.64 -2.67 15.73
CA ASP A 351 -12.78 -1.77 15.86
C ASP A 351 -12.52 -0.42 15.14
N LEU A 352 -13.39 0.54 15.38
CA LEU A 352 -13.30 1.85 14.75
C LEU A 352 -12.08 2.65 15.25
N ASP A 353 -11.60 2.38 16.45
CA ASP A 353 -10.41 3.04 17.00
C ASP A 353 -9.13 2.52 16.34
N GLU A 354 -9.06 1.19 16.09
CA GLU A 354 -7.97 0.60 15.29
C GLU A 354 -8.00 1.12 13.86
N MET A 355 -9.18 1.19 13.21
CA MET A 355 -9.29 1.76 11.87
C MET A 355 -8.81 3.20 11.81
N GLN A 356 -9.22 4.05 12.77
CA GLN A 356 -8.78 5.44 12.88
C GLN A 356 -7.27 5.54 13.08
N TRP A 357 -6.71 4.66 13.91
CA TRP A 357 -5.27 4.61 14.18
C TRP A 357 -4.48 4.24 12.92
N LEU A 358 -4.91 3.20 12.18
CA LEU A 358 -4.31 2.75 10.92
C LEU A 358 -4.40 3.83 9.84
N THR A 359 -5.57 4.46 9.68
CA THR A 359 -5.78 5.57 8.73
C THR A 359 -4.89 6.78 9.08
N THR A 360 -4.77 7.11 10.37
CA THR A 360 -3.92 8.21 10.82
C THR A 360 -2.44 7.88 10.60
N ASN A 361 -2.02 6.64 10.81
CA ASN A 361 -0.66 6.20 10.49
C ASN A 361 -0.38 6.31 9.00
N ALA A 362 -1.32 5.87 8.15
CA ALA A 362 -1.19 6.00 6.70
C ALA A 362 -1.03 7.49 6.31
N MET A 363 -1.90 8.39 6.80
CA MET A 363 -1.76 9.81 6.48
C MET A 363 -0.44 10.42 6.94
N LYS A 364 0.05 10.06 8.12
CA LYS A 364 1.36 10.49 8.63
C LYS A 364 2.54 9.93 7.84
N SER A 365 2.34 8.84 7.15
CA SER A 365 3.36 8.13 6.35
C SER A 365 3.31 8.51 4.87
N SER A 366 2.31 9.28 4.44
CA SER A 366 2.19 9.73 3.05
C SER A 366 3.32 10.67 2.65
N PHE A 367 3.59 10.75 1.36
CA PHE A 367 4.55 11.67 0.77
C PHE A 367 3.99 13.08 0.50
N LEU A 368 2.77 13.32 0.97
CA LEU A 368 2.16 14.65 0.91
C LEU A 368 2.90 15.63 1.84
N ALA A 369 2.91 16.92 1.51
CA ALA A 369 3.53 17.96 2.33
C ALA A 369 2.98 17.97 3.75
N PHE A 370 3.83 18.28 4.75
CA PHE A 370 3.50 18.19 6.17
C PHE A 370 2.22 18.93 6.55
N ASP A 371 2.07 20.17 6.09
CA ASP A 371 0.89 21.00 6.42
C ASP A 371 -0.39 20.44 5.79
N GLU A 372 -0.30 19.85 4.60
CA GLU A 372 -1.43 19.20 3.94
C GLU A 372 -1.85 17.91 4.67
N ARG A 373 -0.87 17.10 5.13
CA ARG A 373 -1.16 15.96 6.00
C ARG A 373 -1.91 16.38 7.26
N LEU A 374 -1.47 17.44 7.92
CA LEU A 374 -2.13 17.94 9.12
C LEU A 374 -3.54 18.47 8.83
N ARG A 375 -3.74 19.16 7.70
CA ARG A 375 -5.09 19.61 7.28
C ARG A 375 -6.04 18.42 7.08
N LEU A 376 -5.63 17.35 6.40
CA LEU A 376 -6.44 16.16 6.20
C LEU A 376 -6.69 15.43 7.53
N ILE A 377 -5.69 15.26 8.38
CA ILE A 377 -5.85 14.60 9.69
C ILE A 377 -6.86 15.35 10.56
N ASN A 378 -6.71 16.68 10.70
CA ASN A 378 -7.50 17.46 11.65
C ASN A 378 -8.83 17.94 11.06
N GLY A 379 -8.92 18.16 9.74
CA GLY A 379 -10.12 18.69 9.08
C GLY A 379 -11.05 17.62 8.51
N VAL A 380 -10.52 16.42 8.19
CA VAL A 380 -11.30 15.37 7.51
C VAL A 380 -11.31 14.07 8.33
N ILE A 381 -10.14 13.49 8.63
CA ILE A 381 -10.05 12.15 9.21
C ILE A 381 -10.64 12.14 10.63
N LYS A 382 -10.07 12.92 11.56
CA LYS A 382 -10.56 12.94 12.93
C LYS A 382 -12.05 13.32 13.05
N PRO A 383 -12.53 14.42 12.42
CA PRO A 383 -13.95 14.76 12.47
C PRO A 383 -14.87 13.70 11.86
N GLY A 384 -14.41 13.00 10.80
CA GLY A 384 -15.16 11.91 10.18
C GLY A 384 -15.37 10.75 11.15
N TYR A 385 -14.31 10.29 11.82
CA TYR A 385 -14.42 9.24 12.82
C TYR A 385 -15.25 9.66 14.04
N GLU A 386 -15.12 10.90 14.51
CA GLU A 386 -15.93 11.40 15.63
C GLU A 386 -17.43 11.42 15.29
N ARG A 387 -17.81 11.82 14.07
CA ARG A 387 -19.21 11.75 13.62
C ARG A 387 -19.74 10.32 13.64
N ILE A 388 -18.98 9.36 13.08
CA ILE A 388 -19.41 7.94 13.06
C ILE A 388 -19.57 7.39 14.47
N LYS A 389 -18.64 7.70 15.38
CA LYS A 389 -18.73 7.30 16.80
C LYS A 389 -19.96 7.87 17.47
N ALA A 390 -20.28 9.15 17.24
CA ALA A 390 -21.46 9.79 17.77
C ALA A 390 -22.76 9.15 17.24
N ASP A 391 -22.81 8.85 15.93
CA ASP A 391 -23.97 8.20 15.31
C ASP A 391 -24.19 6.77 15.85
N LEU A 392 -23.13 6.01 16.05
CA LEU A 392 -23.22 4.66 16.65
C LEU A 392 -23.69 4.70 18.11
N GLN A 393 -23.22 5.69 18.88
CA GLN A 393 -23.69 5.90 20.26
C GLN A 393 -25.17 6.30 20.33
N ALA A 394 -25.62 7.15 19.40
CA ALA A 394 -27.03 7.57 19.34
C ALA A 394 -27.98 6.42 18.97
N ARG A 395 -27.50 5.44 18.19
CA ARG A 395 -28.28 4.25 17.77
C ARG A 395 -28.26 3.12 18.80
N SER A 396 -27.33 3.13 19.74
CA SER A 396 -27.27 2.13 20.81
C SER A 396 -28.40 2.40 21.82
N PRO A 397 -29.34 1.45 22.07
CA PRO A 397 -30.40 1.66 23.09
C PRO A 397 -29.74 1.91 24.43
N ARG A 398 -30.13 2.98 25.10
CA ARG A 398 -29.78 3.18 26.52
C ARG A 398 -30.39 2.01 27.27
N LEU A 399 -29.54 1.08 27.75
CA LEU A 399 -29.97 0.11 28.75
C LEU A 399 -30.32 0.92 29.99
N VAL A 400 -31.65 1.07 30.21
CA VAL A 400 -32.24 1.62 31.43
C VAL A 400 -32.24 0.54 32.49
#